data_3005ff8ebaa894d5aeb1f2e3eca66eb3
#
_entry.id   3005ff8ebaa894d5aeb1f2e3eca66eb3
#
_cell.length_a   1.000
_cell.length_b   1.000
_cell.length_c   1.000
_cell.angle_alpha   90.00
_cell.angle_beta   90.00
_cell.angle_gamma   90.00
#
_symmetry.space_group_name_H-M   'P 1'
#
loop_
_entity.id
_entity.type
_entity.pdbx_description
1 polymer ?
#
loop_
_entity_poly.entity_id
_entity_poly.type
_entity_poly.pdbx_seq_one_letter_code
_entity_poly.pdbx_strand_id
1 'polypeptide(L)'
;MSDTIITVQGEHSAWYPAERATVRVAVHAFGAKREPVFARALAASETLRNQIELMVDKNAGPVTWWSSDRVSVWSERPWSNEGKQLPLVYHASLDVTAKFKDFDALSRWVEGAAVIADVTIAYVSWDLTEATKTSANTEVRSRAVKDAVAKASVFAQAVGLAKVTAVAIADPGMLGDQGGGGGYPQPAMMKASMRGAAAFDAQAAGPQLQLKPEEIEISSVVDARFSAS
;
A
#
# COMPACT_ATOMS: atom_id res chain seq x y z
N MET A 1 18.58 28.76 39.08
CA MET A 1 19.24 28.43 37.81
C MET A 1 18.13 28.29 36.78
N SER A 2 18.24 28.99 35.68
CA SER A 2 17.22 28.86 34.61
C SER A 2 17.45 27.53 33.92
N ASP A 3 16.40 26.68 33.85
CA ASP A 3 16.46 25.42 33.13
C ASP A 3 16.65 25.67 31.61
N THR A 4 17.55 24.93 31.00
CA THR A 4 17.74 25.00 29.56
C THR A 4 16.65 24.17 28.88
N ILE A 5 15.95 24.77 27.91
CA ILE A 5 14.94 24.06 27.12
C ILE A 5 15.58 23.50 25.86
N ILE A 6 15.40 22.21 25.66
CA ILE A 6 15.86 21.46 24.48
C ILE A 6 14.64 20.98 23.74
N THR A 7 14.50 21.35 22.46
CA THR A 7 13.44 20.85 21.59
C THR A 7 14.08 20.03 20.48
N VAL A 8 13.65 18.80 20.32
CA VAL A 8 14.19 17.84 19.33
C VAL A 8 13.07 17.07 18.67
N GLN A 9 13.38 16.53 17.50
CA GLN A 9 12.54 15.56 16.82
C GLN A 9 13.18 14.19 16.94
N GLY A 10 12.39 13.22 17.42
CA GLY A 10 12.76 11.82 17.42
C GLY A 10 12.11 11.09 16.27
N GLU A 11 12.79 10.12 15.71
CA GLU A 11 12.32 9.32 14.58
C GLU A 11 12.72 7.86 14.71
N HIS A 12 11.90 7.00 14.16
CA HIS A 12 12.23 5.58 14.02
C HIS A 12 11.45 4.97 12.87
N SER A 13 12.10 4.08 12.11
CA SER A 13 11.45 3.25 11.12
C SER A 13 11.84 1.78 11.29
N ALA A 14 10.94 0.88 10.90
CA ALA A 14 11.18 -0.55 10.91
C ALA A 14 10.50 -1.20 9.71
N TRP A 15 11.08 -2.29 9.21
CA TRP A 15 10.61 -3.03 8.05
C TRP A 15 9.97 -4.34 8.49
N TYR A 16 8.83 -4.67 7.92
CA TYR A 16 8.05 -5.86 8.25
C TYR A 16 7.75 -6.66 6.99
N PRO A 17 7.87 -7.99 7.03
CA PRO A 17 7.48 -8.83 5.90
C PRO A 17 5.97 -8.70 5.67
N ALA A 18 5.55 -8.67 4.40
CA ALA A 18 4.14 -8.63 4.04
C ALA A 18 3.40 -9.87 4.57
N GLU A 19 2.17 -9.67 5.03
CA GLU A 19 1.29 -10.72 5.56
C GLU A 19 0.03 -10.88 4.70
N ARG A 20 -0.25 -9.90 3.85
CA ARG A 20 -1.42 -9.84 2.97
C ARG A 20 -1.02 -9.29 1.61
N ALA A 21 -1.71 -9.77 0.59
CA ALA A 21 -1.65 -9.20 -0.74
C ALA A 21 -3.06 -8.85 -1.22
N THR A 22 -3.24 -7.66 -1.76
CA THR A 22 -4.47 -7.28 -2.46
C THR A 22 -4.17 -7.25 -3.94
N VAL A 23 -4.86 -8.08 -4.71
CA VAL A 23 -4.80 -8.08 -6.17
C VAL A 23 -6.06 -7.45 -6.74
N ARG A 24 -5.89 -6.58 -7.73
CA ARG A 24 -6.99 -6.05 -8.54
C ARG A 24 -6.84 -6.55 -9.97
N VAL A 25 -7.91 -7.13 -10.47
CA VAL A 25 -8.02 -7.67 -11.82
C VAL A 25 -9.10 -6.90 -12.55
N ALA A 26 -8.74 -6.32 -13.68
CA ALA A 26 -9.66 -5.64 -14.57
C ALA A 26 -10.14 -6.59 -15.67
N VAL A 27 -11.44 -6.65 -15.88
CA VAL A 27 -12.06 -7.26 -17.05
C VAL A 27 -12.46 -6.14 -17.98
N HIS A 28 -11.97 -6.16 -19.24
CA HIS A 28 -12.27 -5.13 -20.22
C HIS A 28 -12.49 -5.75 -21.60
N ALA A 29 -13.75 -5.89 -22.00
CA ALA A 29 -14.15 -6.34 -23.34
C ALA A 29 -14.53 -5.15 -24.22
N PHE A 30 -14.20 -5.21 -25.51
CA PHE A 30 -14.60 -4.19 -26.48
C PHE A 30 -14.95 -4.83 -27.84
N GLY A 31 -15.74 -4.12 -28.66
CA GLY A 31 -16.14 -4.60 -29.98
C GLY A 31 -17.24 -3.79 -30.64
N ALA A 32 -17.65 -4.23 -31.83
CA ALA A 32 -18.60 -3.52 -32.66
C ALA A 32 -20.09 -3.62 -32.21
N LYS A 33 -20.42 -4.56 -31.32
CA LYS A 33 -21.79 -4.78 -30.85
C LYS A 33 -21.86 -4.86 -29.35
N ARG A 34 -22.83 -4.16 -28.74
CA ARG A 34 -22.97 -4.03 -27.29
C ARG A 34 -23.20 -5.36 -26.57
N GLU A 35 -24.16 -6.17 -27.08
CA GLU A 35 -24.55 -7.42 -26.42
C GLU A 35 -23.42 -8.46 -26.33
N PRO A 36 -22.67 -8.78 -27.40
CA PRO A 36 -21.54 -9.67 -27.32
C PRO A 36 -20.41 -9.18 -26.42
N VAL A 37 -20.17 -7.86 -26.40
CA VAL A 37 -19.15 -7.24 -25.53
C VAL A 37 -19.53 -7.41 -24.06
N PHE A 38 -20.78 -7.13 -23.71
CA PHE A 38 -21.30 -7.33 -22.36
C PHE A 38 -21.25 -8.82 -21.95
N ALA A 39 -21.69 -9.73 -22.82
CA ALA A 39 -21.69 -11.16 -22.54
C ALA A 39 -20.27 -11.70 -22.27
N ARG A 40 -19.26 -11.26 -23.05
CA ARG A 40 -17.85 -11.63 -22.82
C ARG A 40 -17.34 -11.15 -21.49
N ALA A 41 -17.57 -9.87 -21.16
CA ALA A 41 -17.16 -9.31 -19.87
C ALA A 41 -17.80 -10.05 -18.69
N LEU A 42 -19.09 -10.40 -18.80
CA LEU A 42 -19.79 -11.16 -17.77
C LEU A 42 -19.21 -12.57 -17.62
N ALA A 43 -18.97 -13.30 -18.71
CA ALA A 43 -18.40 -14.65 -18.67
C ALA A 43 -16.99 -14.68 -18.05
N ALA A 44 -16.12 -13.72 -18.41
CA ALA A 44 -14.80 -13.58 -17.81
C ALA A 44 -14.89 -13.31 -16.31
N SER A 45 -15.79 -12.41 -15.90
CA SER A 45 -16.06 -12.09 -14.49
C SER A 45 -16.55 -13.30 -13.71
N GLU A 46 -17.48 -14.08 -14.26
CA GLU A 46 -17.99 -15.30 -13.62
C GLU A 46 -16.89 -16.34 -13.44
N THR A 47 -16.00 -16.48 -14.41
CA THR A 47 -14.85 -17.38 -14.31
C THR A 47 -13.94 -16.97 -13.15
N LEU A 48 -13.57 -15.68 -13.05
CA LEU A 48 -12.75 -15.16 -11.95
C LEU A 48 -13.43 -15.35 -10.60
N ARG A 49 -14.73 -15.03 -10.51
CA ARG A 49 -15.50 -15.17 -9.29
C ARG A 49 -15.55 -16.62 -8.81
N ASN A 50 -15.87 -17.55 -9.68
CA ASN A 50 -15.94 -18.98 -9.34
C ASN A 50 -14.58 -19.49 -8.83
N GLN A 51 -13.48 -19.09 -9.45
CA GLN A 51 -12.14 -19.44 -8.98
C GLN A 51 -11.85 -18.89 -7.58
N ILE A 52 -12.23 -17.62 -7.31
CA ILE A 52 -12.02 -16.98 -6.00
C ILE A 52 -12.90 -17.65 -4.94
N GLU A 53 -14.19 -17.89 -5.22
CA GLU A 53 -15.12 -18.51 -4.29
C GLU A 53 -14.67 -19.88 -3.80
N LEU A 54 -14.01 -20.68 -4.65
CA LEU A 54 -13.40 -21.96 -4.26
C LEU A 54 -12.22 -21.81 -3.28
N MET A 55 -11.61 -20.63 -3.22
CA MET A 55 -10.45 -20.33 -2.37
C MET A 55 -10.81 -19.55 -1.10
N VAL A 56 -12.05 -19.04 -1.01
CA VAL A 56 -12.48 -18.23 0.13
C VAL A 56 -12.80 -19.14 1.31
N ASP A 57 -11.99 -19.02 2.35
CA ASP A 57 -12.29 -19.51 3.69
C ASP A 57 -11.65 -18.54 4.69
N LYS A 58 -12.48 -17.96 5.57
CA LYS A 58 -12.03 -16.95 6.54
C LYS A 58 -10.94 -17.49 7.50
N ASN A 59 -10.97 -18.79 7.79
CA ASN A 59 -10.06 -19.40 8.75
C ASN A 59 -8.86 -20.08 8.08
N ALA A 60 -9.10 -20.88 7.04
CA ALA A 60 -8.10 -21.77 6.44
C ALA A 60 -7.75 -21.44 4.97
N GLY A 61 -8.68 -20.83 4.21
CA GLY A 61 -8.47 -20.57 2.79
C GLY A 61 -7.40 -19.52 2.49
N PRO A 62 -6.80 -19.55 1.29
CA PRO A 62 -5.82 -18.58 0.85
C PRO A 62 -6.40 -17.18 0.64
N VAL A 63 -7.69 -17.07 0.31
CA VAL A 63 -8.42 -15.81 0.12
C VAL A 63 -9.21 -15.48 1.37
N THR A 64 -9.00 -14.30 1.94
CA THR A 64 -9.69 -13.84 3.15
C THR A 64 -10.86 -12.91 2.89
N TRP A 65 -10.86 -12.27 1.72
CA TRP A 65 -11.89 -11.32 1.31
C TRP A 65 -11.83 -11.09 -0.20
N TRP A 66 -12.96 -10.81 -0.81
CA TRP A 66 -13.04 -10.35 -2.19
C TRP A 66 -14.28 -9.49 -2.44
N SER A 67 -14.24 -8.72 -3.53
CA SER A 67 -15.37 -7.94 -4.05
C SER A 67 -15.29 -7.86 -5.56
N SER A 68 -16.44 -7.62 -6.20
CA SER A 68 -16.51 -7.23 -7.60
C SER A 68 -17.27 -5.91 -7.71
N ASP A 69 -16.78 -5.04 -8.60
CA ASP A 69 -17.44 -3.78 -8.90
C ASP A 69 -18.63 -4.00 -9.85
N ARG A 70 -19.43 -2.94 -10.00
CA ARG A 70 -20.51 -2.92 -10.99
C ARG A 70 -19.94 -2.97 -12.42
N VAL A 71 -20.65 -3.63 -13.34
CA VAL A 71 -20.32 -3.58 -14.76
C VAL A 71 -20.65 -2.20 -15.33
N SER A 72 -19.66 -1.56 -15.95
CA SER A 72 -19.82 -0.32 -16.72
C SER A 72 -19.86 -0.67 -18.22
N VAL A 73 -20.86 -0.15 -18.94
CA VAL A 73 -20.97 -0.36 -20.39
C VAL A 73 -21.17 0.99 -21.07
N TRP A 74 -20.26 1.32 -21.98
CA TRP A 74 -20.30 2.57 -22.74
C TRP A 74 -19.92 2.33 -24.20
N SER A 75 -20.04 3.38 -25.03
CA SER A 75 -19.56 3.34 -26.42
C SER A 75 -18.85 4.64 -26.75
N GLU A 76 -17.87 4.55 -27.61
CA GLU A 76 -17.15 5.71 -28.13
C GLU A 76 -16.91 5.57 -29.64
N ARG A 77 -16.60 6.70 -30.29
CA ARG A 77 -16.09 6.71 -31.65
C ARG A 77 -14.59 6.93 -31.60
N PRO A 78 -13.79 6.01 -32.12
CA PRO A 78 -12.36 6.23 -32.24
C PRO A 78 -12.08 7.48 -33.10
N TRP A 79 -11.05 8.23 -32.72
CA TRP A 79 -10.58 9.36 -33.51
C TRP A 79 -9.99 8.90 -34.84
N SER A 80 -10.27 9.64 -35.94
CA SER A 80 -9.65 9.43 -37.25
C SER A 80 -8.86 10.66 -37.69
N ASN A 81 -7.57 10.48 -37.96
CA ASN A 81 -6.71 11.55 -38.49
C ASN A 81 -7.13 12.04 -39.89
N GLU A 82 -7.93 11.24 -40.62
CA GLU A 82 -8.43 11.56 -41.97
C GLU A 82 -9.81 12.23 -41.95
N GLY A 83 -10.34 12.60 -40.77
CA GLY A 83 -11.67 13.22 -40.61
C GLY A 83 -12.85 12.28 -40.92
N LYS A 84 -12.60 10.98 -41.08
CA LYS A 84 -13.67 9.98 -41.31
C LYS A 84 -14.38 9.66 -40.03
N GLN A 85 -15.71 9.54 -40.08
CA GLN A 85 -16.52 9.07 -38.96
C GLN A 85 -16.43 7.55 -38.85
N LEU A 86 -15.61 7.05 -37.90
CA LEU A 86 -15.44 5.64 -37.64
C LEU A 86 -16.69 5.04 -36.98
N PRO A 87 -16.95 3.73 -37.10
CA PRO A 87 -18.03 3.02 -36.38
C PRO A 87 -17.89 3.19 -34.85
N LEU A 88 -19.03 3.07 -34.14
CA LEU A 88 -19.04 2.98 -32.69
C LEU A 88 -18.34 1.73 -32.21
N VAL A 89 -17.52 1.88 -31.20
CA VAL A 89 -16.93 0.77 -30.41
C VAL A 89 -17.61 0.74 -29.06
N TYR A 90 -18.12 -0.42 -28.69
CA TYR A 90 -18.72 -0.67 -27.38
C TYR A 90 -17.66 -1.24 -26.45
N HIS A 91 -17.72 -0.85 -25.20
CA HIS A 91 -16.85 -1.30 -24.14
C HIS A 91 -17.67 -1.81 -22.96
N ALA A 92 -17.20 -2.84 -22.30
CA ALA A 92 -17.70 -3.31 -21.01
C ALA A 92 -16.52 -3.52 -20.07
N SER A 93 -16.60 -2.97 -18.87
CA SER A 93 -15.53 -3.06 -17.87
C SER A 93 -16.11 -3.34 -16.50
N LEU A 94 -15.39 -4.14 -15.74
CA LEU A 94 -15.58 -4.35 -14.29
C LEU A 94 -14.26 -4.74 -13.65
N ASP A 95 -14.16 -4.52 -12.35
CA ASP A 95 -13.00 -4.92 -11.58
C ASP A 95 -13.37 -5.97 -10.53
N VAL A 96 -12.44 -6.89 -10.31
CA VAL A 96 -12.49 -7.87 -9.21
C VAL A 96 -11.28 -7.64 -8.32
N THR A 97 -11.52 -7.52 -7.02
CA THR A 97 -10.45 -7.33 -6.03
C THR A 97 -10.50 -8.48 -5.03
N ALA A 98 -9.35 -9.09 -4.75
CA ALA A 98 -9.23 -10.16 -3.77
C ALA A 98 -8.04 -9.96 -2.84
N LYS A 99 -8.19 -10.36 -1.56
CA LYS A 99 -7.14 -10.32 -0.54
C LYS A 99 -6.66 -11.73 -0.22
N PHE A 100 -5.38 -11.95 -0.42
CA PHE A 100 -4.70 -13.22 -0.19
C PHE A 100 -3.83 -13.14 1.07
N LYS A 101 -3.75 -14.24 1.81
CA LYS A 101 -2.77 -14.48 2.88
C LYS A 101 -1.72 -15.53 2.48
N ASP A 102 -1.96 -16.28 1.41
CA ASP A 102 -1.05 -17.26 0.82
C ASP A 102 -0.56 -16.73 -0.54
N PHE A 103 0.73 -16.42 -0.64
CA PHE A 103 1.31 -15.79 -1.82
C PHE A 103 1.63 -16.78 -2.93
N ASP A 104 1.81 -18.06 -2.61
CA ASP A 104 1.95 -19.10 -3.62
C ASP A 104 0.61 -19.37 -4.30
N ALA A 105 -0.48 -19.39 -3.53
CA ALA A 105 -1.83 -19.46 -4.09
C ALA A 105 -2.17 -18.24 -4.94
N LEU A 106 -1.77 -17.03 -4.50
CA LEU A 106 -1.91 -15.82 -5.30
C LEU A 106 -1.17 -15.93 -6.64
N SER A 107 0.10 -16.36 -6.63
CA SER A 107 0.91 -16.47 -7.86
C SER A 107 0.26 -17.42 -8.86
N ARG A 108 -0.16 -18.60 -8.42
CA ARG A 108 -0.88 -19.57 -9.26
C ARG A 108 -2.21 -19.04 -9.80
N TRP A 109 -2.96 -18.32 -8.96
CA TRP A 109 -4.23 -17.73 -9.39
C TRP A 109 -4.01 -16.60 -10.41
N VAL A 110 -3.02 -15.74 -10.21
CA VAL A 110 -2.65 -14.67 -11.16
C VAL A 110 -2.25 -15.24 -12.50
N GLU A 111 -1.44 -16.31 -12.54
CA GLU A 111 -1.12 -17.03 -13.79
C GLU A 111 -2.37 -17.53 -14.50
N GLY A 112 -3.28 -18.18 -13.78
CA GLY A 112 -4.54 -18.66 -14.31
C GLY A 112 -5.47 -17.55 -14.78
N ALA A 113 -5.53 -16.42 -14.08
CA ALA A 113 -6.34 -15.27 -14.44
C ALA A 113 -5.79 -14.54 -15.68
N ALA A 114 -4.46 -14.44 -15.82
CA ALA A 114 -3.81 -13.72 -16.91
C ALA A 114 -4.04 -14.36 -18.30
N VAL A 115 -4.40 -15.63 -18.37
CA VAL A 115 -4.70 -16.32 -19.64
C VAL A 115 -6.19 -16.22 -20.04
N ILE A 116 -7.04 -15.68 -19.17
CA ILE A 116 -8.47 -15.48 -19.48
C ILE A 116 -8.58 -14.28 -20.44
N ALA A 117 -9.31 -14.45 -21.52
CA ALA A 117 -9.55 -13.38 -22.49
C ALA A 117 -10.24 -12.17 -21.83
N ASP A 118 -9.90 -10.97 -22.26
CA ASP A 118 -10.42 -9.70 -21.75
C ASP A 118 -10.03 -9.42 -20.26
N VAL A 119 -9.12 -10.19 -19.66
CA VAL A 119 -8.66 -10.05 -18.28
C VAL A 119 -7.26 -9.46 -18.24
N THR A 120 -7.03 -8.51 -17.34
CA THR A 120 -5.73 -7.88 -17.09
C THR A 120 -5.49 -7.77 -15.59
N ILE A 121 -4.33 -8.15 -15.13
CA ILE A 121 -3.91 -7.92 -13.74
C ILE A 121 -3.52 -6.45 -13.61
N ALA A 122 -4.32 -5.67 -12.90
CA ALA A 122 -4.12 -4.22 -12.78
C ALA A 122 -2.97 -3.90 -11.82
N TYR A 123 -2.97 -4.51 -10.64
CA TYR A 123 -1.88 -4.40 -9.66
C TYR A 123 -1.96 -5.48 -8.58
N VAL A 124 -0.84 -5.68 -7.91
CA VAL A 124 -0.75 -6.41 -6.64
C VAL A 124 -0.11 -5.45 -5.62
N SER A 125 -0.75 -5.28 -4.46
CA SER A 125 -0.21 -4.49 -3.36
C SER A 125 -0.04 -5.37 -2.12
N TRP A 126 1.05 -5.12 -1.40
CA TRP A 126 1.41 -5.85 -0.19
C TRP A 126 0.99 -5.08 1.05
N ASP A 127 0.56 -5.80 2.09
CA ASP A 127 0.08 -5.19 3.31
C ASP A 127 0.34 -6.08 4.53
N LEU A 128 0.21 -5.48 5.70
CA LEU A 128 0.21 -6.17 6.99
C LEU A 128 -1.23 -6.44 7.45
N THR A 129 -1.39 -7.34 8.40
CA THR A 129 -2.67 -7.45 9.13
C THR A 129 -2.87 -6.22 10.03
N GLU A 130 -4.12 -5.89 10.35
CA GLU A 130 -4.43 -4.76 11.23
C GLU A 130 -3.82 -4.95 12.63
N ALA A 131 -3.72 -6.18 13.11
CA ALA A 131 -3.07 -6.49 14.37
C ALA A 131 -1.57 -6.15 14.33
N THR A 132 -0.87 -6.58 13.27
CA THR A 132 0.55 -6.27 13.09
C THR A 132 0.77 -4.78 12.87
N LYS A 133 -0.07 -4.09 12.09
CA LYS A 133 0.01 -2.63 11.93
C LYS A 133 -0.11 -1.91 13.27
N THR A 134 -1.07 -2.29 14.11
CA THR A 134 -1.28 -1.67 15.41
C THR A 134 -0.07 -1.90 16.32
N SER A 135 0.44 -3.11 16.40
CA SER A 135 1.62 -3.46 17.19
C SER A 135 2.87 -2.72 16.70
N ALA A 136 3.12 -2.76 15.39
CA ALA A 136 4.26 -2.10 14.77
C ALA A 136 4.22 -0.56 14.97
N ASN A 137 3.05 0.07 14.79
CA ASN A 137 2.89 1.50 15.07
C ASN A 137 3.20 1.86 16.54
N THR A 138 2.78 1.02 17.47
CA THR A 138 3.09 1.22 18.91
C THR A 138 4.59 1.09 19.16
N GLU A 139 5.24 0.11 18.55
CA GLU A 139 6.68 -0.10 18.69
C GLU A 139 7.47 1.08 18.10
N VAL A 140 7.21 1.48 16.84
CA VAL A 140 7.97 2.55 16.19
C VAL A 140 7.76 3.90 16.90
N ARG A 141 6.55 4.19 17.39
CA ARG A 141 6.29 5.39 18.22
C ARG A 141 7.10 5.39 19.50
N SER A 142 7.11 4.25 20.22
CA SER A 142 7.91 4.12 21.43
C SER A 142 9.40 4.32 21.18
N ARG A 143 9.91 3.79 20.07
CA ARG A 143 11.31 3.93 19.67
C ARG A 143 11.63 5.37 19.22
N ALA A 144 10.73 6.06 18.53
CA ALA A 144 10.88 7.45 18.16
C ALA A 144 10.98 8.36 19.41
N VAL A 145 10.17 8.10 20.45
CA VAL A 145 10.29 8.82 21.73
C VAL A 145 11.65 8.57 22.40
N LYS A 146 12.12 7.32 22.39
CA LYS A 146 13.45 6.99 22.95
C LYS A 146 14.57 7.68 22.17
N ASP A 147 14.47 7.80 20.86
CA ASP A 147 15.41 8.56 20.04
C ASP A 147 15.41 10.05 20.39
N ALA A 148 14.22 10.66 20.60
CA ALA A 148 14.12 12.05 21.06
C ALA A 148 14.83 12.25 22.42
N VAL A 149 14.63 11.33 23.37
CA VAL A 149 15.30 11.37 24.69
C VAL A 149 16.82 11.25 24.54
N ALA A 150 17.28 10.34 23.68
CA ALA A 150 18.71 10.18 23.41
C ALA A 150 19.32 11.44 22.80
N LYS A 151 18.68 12.04 21.79
CA LYS A 151 19.10 13.30 21.17
C LYS A 151 19.17 14.45 22.20
N ALA A 152 18.14 14.60 23.03
CA ALA A 152 18.10 15.62 24.06
C ALA A 152 19.21 15.42 25.12
N SER A 153 19.50 14.17 25.49
CA SER A 153 20.58 13.86 26.44
C SER A 153 21.96 14.23 25.88
N VAL A 154 22.21 13.99 24.59
CA VAL A 154 23.46 14.41 23.93
C VAL A 154 23.61 15.92 23.95
N PHE A 155 22.53 16.68 23.66
CA PHE A 155 22.57 18.16 23.70
C PHE A 155 22.79 18.69 25.13
N ALA A 156 22.12 18.11 26.14
CA ALA A 156 22.32 18.49 27.52
C ALA A 156 23.78 18.27 27.97
N GLN A 157 24.35 17.11 27.67
CA GLN A 157 25.74 16.79 28.02
C GLN A 157 26.75 17.74 27.33
N ALA A 158 26.50 18.09 26.06
CA ALA A 158 27.37 19.01 25.33
C ALA A 158 27.45 20.40 25.93
N VAL A 159 26.42 20.84 26.68
CA VAL A 159 26.41 22.13 27.39
C VAL A 159 26.68 21.98 28.91
N GLY A 160 27.13 20.80 29.34
CA GLY A 160 27.54 20.54 30.74
C GLY A 160 26.37 20.24 31.69
N LEU A 161 25.19 19.89 31.17
CA LEU A 161 24.01 19.50 31.94
C LEU A 161 23.87 17.99 31.95
N ALA A 162 23.42 17.44 33.10
CA ALA A 162 23.42 15.99 33.31
C ALA A 162 22.01 15.35 33.26
N LYS A 163 20.97 16.12 33.59
CA LYS A 163 19.61 15.60 33.72
C LYS A 163 18.70 16.17 32.65
N VAL A 164 17.94 15.29 32.00
CA VAL A 164 16.94 15.65 31.00
C VAL A 164 15.57 15.16 31.47
N THR A 165 14.59 16.05 31.52
CA THR A 165 13.21 15.75 31.92
C THR A 165 12.25 16.17 30.81
N ALA A 166 11.37 15.27 30.39
CA ALA A 166 10.38 15.58 29.36
C ALA A 166 9.37 16.63 29.88
N VAL A 167 9.17 17.68 29.11
CA VAL A 167 8.20 18.75 29.36
C VAL A 167 6.96 18.56 28.48
N ALA A 168 7.15 18.21 27.20
CA ALA A 168 6.08 17.96 26.27
C ALA A 168 6.52 16.95 25.20
N ILE A 169 5.59 16.12 24.74
CA ILE A 169 5.76 15.21 23.61
C ILE A 169 4.50 15.34 22.77
N ALA A 170 4.66 15.48 21.47
CA ALA A 170 3.55 15.67 20.54
C ALA A 170 3.86 15.04 19.18
N ASP A 171 2.81 14.86 18.38
CA ASP A 171 2.96 14.53 16.96
C ASP A 171 3.63 15.72 16.22
N PRO A 172 4.28 15.46 15.08
CA PRO A 172 5.04 16.48 14.34
C PRO A 172 4.23 17.75 14.06
N GLY A 173 4.83 18.89 14.39
CA GLY A 173 4.24 20.22 14.20
C GLY A 173 3.27 20.68 15.28
N MET A 174 2.97 19.86 16.30
CA MET A 174 2.04 20.23 17.38
C MET A 174 2.74 20.94 18.56
N LEU A 175 4.06 20.97 18.61
CA LEU A 175 4.84 21.71 19.64
C LEU A 175 5.17 23.15 19.23
N GLY A 176 4.64 23.65 18.12
CA GLY A 176 4.79 25.05 17.73
C GLY A 176 4.24 25.97 18.81
N ASP A 177 4.93 27.08 19.11
CA ASP A 177 4.40 28.13 19.99
C ASP A 177 3.03 28.58 19.43
N GLN A 178 2.07 28.81 20.33
CA GLN A 178 0.73 29.35 20.02
C GLN A 178 0.83 30.83 19.60
N GLY A 179 1.62 31.12 18.57
CA GLY A 179 1.88 32.48 18.09
C GLY A 179 2.06 32.49 16.57
N GLY A 180 0.97 32.43 15.83
CA GLY A 180 0.92 32.93 14.45
C GLY A 180 1.19 31.91 13.33
N GLY A 181 0.16 31.59 12.58
CA GLY A 181 0.26 31.10 11.20
C GLY A 181 -0.06 29.63 11.01
N GLY A 182 -1.31 29.34 10.67
CA GLY A 182 -1.79 28.02 10.32
C GLY A 182 -1.06 27.43 9.12
N GLY A 183 -0.09 26.57 9.37
CA GLY A 183 0.39 25.60 8.41
C GLY A 183 -0.37 24.31 8.64
N TYR A 184 -1.21 23.91 7.70
CA TYR A 184 -1.83 22.58 7.69
C TYR A 184 -0.70 21.54 7.68
N PRO A 185 -0.74 20.52 8.56
CA PRO A 185 0.21 19.41 8.46
C PRO A 185 0.00 18.75 7.11
N GLN A 186 1.00 18.82 6.24
CA GLN A 186 1.01 17.99 5.03
C GLN A 186 1.05 16.53 5.46
N PRO A 187 0.14 15.69 4.97
CA PRO A 187 0.27 14.26 5.19
C PRO A 187 1.62 13.81 4.62
N ALA A 188 2.41 13.12 5.43
CA ALA A 188 3.67 12.53 5.02
C ALA A 188 3.39 11.61 3.81
N MET A 189 3.83 12.05 2.62
CA MET A 189 3.79 11.21 1.44
C MET A 189 4.73 10.03 1.69
N MET A 190 4.17 8.82 1.71
CA MET A 190 4.92 7.57 1.60
C MET A 190 5.78 7.64 0.34
N LYS A 191 7.08 7.88 0.49
CA LYS A 191 8.04 7.69 -0.59
C LYS A 191 8.29 6.19 -0.72
N ALA A 192 7.60 5.56 -1.66
CA ALA A 192 8.00 4.26 -2.16
C ALA A 192 9.36 4.43 -2.86
N SER A 193 10.44 4.01 -2.22
CA SER A 193 11.74 3.93 -2.86
C SER A 193 11.83 2.65 -3.67
N MET A 194 11.69 2.76 -4.99
CA MET A 194 12.07 1.70 -5.92
C MET A 194 13.57 1.43 -5.79
N ARG A 195 13.94 0.28 -5.25
CA ARG A 195 15.29 -0.27 -5.36
C ARG A 195 15.29 -1.48 -6.27
N GLY A 196 16.13 -1.37 -7.28
CA GLY A 196 16.62 -2.20 -8.31
C GLY A 196 16.33 -3.71 -8.33
N ALA A 197 15.95 -4.17 -9.53
CA ALA A 197 15.88 -5.57 -9.91
C ALA A 197 17.26 -6.25 -9.81
N ALA A 198 17.34 -7.31 -9.02
CA ALA A 198 18.46 -8.25 -9.06
C ALA A 198 18.13 -9.36 -10.06
N ALA A 199 19.10 -9.66 -10.92
CA ALA A 199 19.04 -10.73 -11.90
C ALA A 199 18.96 -12.10 -11.19
N PHE A 200 18.08 -12.96 -11.67
CA PHE A 200 17.92 -14.32 -11.18
C PHE A 200 18.58 -15.32 -12.11
N ASP A 201 19.36 -16.19 -11.53
CA ASP A 201 19.90 -17.39 -12.13
C ASP A 201 18.78 -18.43 -12.28
N ALA A 202 18.57 -18.92 -13.49
CA ALA A 202 17.48 -19.82 -13.82
C ALA A 202 17.98 -21.27 -13.82
N GLN A 203 17.44 -22.11 -12.96
CA GLN A 203 17.58 -23.57 -13.07
C GLN A 203 16.24 -24.28 -12.97
N ALA A 204 15.77 -24.76 -14.13
CA ALA A 204 14.96 -25.96 -14.38
C ALA A 204 13.65 -26.17 -13.60
N ALA A 205 12.67 -25.36 -13.87
CA ALA A 205 11.24 -25.65 -14.06
C ALA A 205 10.75 -24.55 -14.98
N GLY A 206 9.73 -24.80 -15.86
CA GLY A 206 9.25 -23.74 -16.77
C GLY A 206 8.97 -22.46 -16.00
N PRO A 207 9.02 -21.25 -16.64
CA PRO A 207 8.91 -19.99 -15.94
C PRO A 207 7.56 -19.92 -15.21
N GLN A 208 7.58 -20.12 -13.91
CA GLN A 208 6.45 -19.88 -13.02
C GLN A 208 6.53 -18.44 -12.51
N LEU A 209 5.43 -17.74 -12.51
CA LEU A 209 5.35 -16.41 -11.92
C LEU A 209 5.56 -16.50 -10.42
N GLN A 210 6.70 -16.01 -9.93
CA GLN A 210 6.95 -15.86 -8.51
C GLN A 210 6.77 -14.39 -8.13
N LEU A 211 5.67 -14.09 -7.46
CA LEU A 211 5.45 -12.78 -6.86
C LEU A 211 6.27 -12.70 -5.57
N LYS A 212 7.30 -11.85 -5.58
CA LYS A 212 8.12 -11.59 -4.40
C LYS A 212 7.48 -10.45 -3.59
N PRO A 213 7.03 -10.70 -2.35
CA PRO A 213 6.52 -9.65 -1.48
C PRO A 213 7.59 -8.60 -1.18
N GLU A 214 7.18 -7.33 -1.17
CA GLU A 214 8.01 -6.23 -0.66
C GLU A 214 7.86 -6.13 0.85
N GLU A 215 8.95 -5.77 1.54
CA GLU A 215 8.88 -5.40 2.94
C GLU A 215 8.17 -4.05 3.10
N ILE A 216 7.40 -3.92 4.15
CA ILE A 216 6.58 -2.74 4.43
C ILE A 216 7.25 -1.92 5.50
N GLU A 217 7.61 -0.69 5.17
CA GLU A 217 8.16 0.26 6.13
C GLU A 217 7.05 0.88 6.95
N ILE A 218 7.21 0.85 8.28
CA ILE A 218 6.41 1.63 9.22
C ILE A 218 7.35 2.59 9.92
N SER A 219 7.04 3.88 9.87
CA SER A 219 7.83 4.94 10.47
C SER A 219 7.00 5.80 11.39
N SER A 220 7.65 6.41 12.38
CA SER A 220 7.05 7.39 13.26
C SER A 220 8.05 8.50 13.56
N VAL A 221 7.51 9.71 13.65
CA VAL A 221 8.23 10.91 14.05
C VAL A 221 7.49 11.54 15.22
N VAL A 222 8.21 12.08 16.21
CA VAL A 222 7.64 12.78 17.37
C VAL A 222 8.44 14.05 17.64
N ASP A 223 7.74 15.11 17.97
CA ASP A 223 8.35 16.33 18.49
C ASP A 223 8.38 16.24 20.02
N ALA A 224 9.51 16.57 20.62
CA ALA A 224 9.65 16.50 22.07
C ALA A 224 10.41 17.71 22.60
N ARG A 225 9.95 18.22 23.75
CA ARG A 225 10.56 19.32 24.49
C ARG A 225 10.98 18.82 25.87
N PHE A 226 12.21 19.13 26.24
CA PHE A 226 12.81 18.71 27.49
C PHE A 226 13.36 19.94 28.27
N SER A 227 13.35 19.83 29.58
CA SER A 227 14.11 20.69 30.48
C SER A 227 15.40 19.98 30.87
N ALA A 228 16.53 20.67 30.81
CA ALA A 228 17.84 20.14 31.18
C ALA A 228 18.44 20.97 32.33
N SER A 229 19.00 20.28 33.35
CA SER A 229 19.60 20.86 34.54
C SER A 229 20.88 20.14 34.97
#